data_ba15d20da5a94031284def9bb54d06fa
#
_entry.id   ba15d20da5a94031284def9bb54d06fa
#
_cell.length_a   1.000
_cell.length_b   1.000
_cell.length_c   1.000
_cell.angle_alpha   90.00
_cell.angle_beta   90.00
_cell.angle_gamma   90.00
#
_symmetry.space_group_name_H-M   'P 1'
#
loop_
_entity.id
_entity.type
_entity.pdbx_description
1 polymer ?
#
loop_
_entity_poly.entity_id
_entity_poly.type
_entity_poly.pdbx_seq_one_letter_code
_entity_poly.pdbx_strand_id
1 'polypeptide(L)'
;YLSYSYVSSSLNKKVYIDERERLLLYALPDRVVQAAEGTALSDVTDLENTEGKTAPVWYEQDGTCYVSVTFVSHFTDQSFQFFEAPGRLYIDDSEGTRRQAQILEDTQVRRLGGIKSEIVTDVTAGAQVEILDSMDEWSQVRTENGFIGYVRNDTLSGETVTEYTSDFVEPEYTSLTKDYDICLVWHQVFSSDDNNDLSSLLEEARGVNTIAPTWFSLSDNEGNFTSLADTSYVETAHERGLEVWGLIDNFNKDVSTYEVLSRTSTRTALVENLTQAALDCGLDGINVDFESLTADVGPHFVQFIRELSV
;
A
#
# COMPACT_ATOMS: atom_id res chain seq x y z
N TYR A 1 -4.74 -16.83 -7.61
CA TYR A 1 -3.55 -16.03 -7.33
C TYR A 1 -3.33 -15.00 -8.43
N LEU A 2 -2.75 -13.86 -8.05
CA LEU A 2 -2.33 -12.77 -8.95
C LEU A 2 -0.83 -12.54 -8.80
N SER A 3 -0.16 -12.11 -9.87
CA SER A 3 1.25 -11.75 -9.75
C SER A 3 1.41 -10.55 -8.79
N TYR A 4 2.43 -10.57 -7.95
CA TYR A 4 2.72 -9.47 -7.02
C TYR A 4 2.88 -8.14 -7.74
N SER A 5 3.51 -8.12 -8.90
CA SER A 5 3.68 -6.91 -9.71
C SER A 5 2.33 -6.27 -10.09
N TYR A 6 1.32 -7.08 -10.44
CA TYR A 6 -0.02 -6.59 -10.72
C TYR A 6 -0.73 -6.10 -9.45
N VAL A 7 -0.65 -6.87 -8.35
CA VAL A 7 -1.25 -6.48 -7.07
C VAL A 7 -0.69 -5.14 -6.61
N SER A 8 0.63 -5.00 -6.53
CA SER A 8 1.29 -3.80 -5.99
C SER A 8 1.18 -2.57 -6.89
N SER A 9 1.05 -2.75 -8.21
CA SER A 9 0.93 -1.61 -9.14
C SER A 9 -0.51 -1.15 -9.38
N SER A 10 -1.48 -2.07 -9.36
CA SER A 10 -2.83 -1.83 -9.88
C SER A 10 -3.95 -2.04 -8.87
N LEU A 11 -3.77 -2.88 -7.85
CA LEU A 11 -4.81 -3.18 -6.88
C LEU A 11 -4.55 -2.54 -5.51
N ASN A 12 -3.41 -2.88 -4.90
CA ASN A 12 -3.09 -2.38 -3.56
C ASN A 12 -1.58 -2.17 -3.40
N LYS A 13 -1.17 -0.91 -3.46
CA LYS A 13 0.24 -0.50 -3.33
C LYS A 13 0.84 -0.74 -1.94
N LYS A 14 0.01 -1.05 -0.94
CA LYS A 14 0.45 -1.31 0.45
C LYS A 14 0.95 -2.75 0.63
N VAL A 15 0.59 -3.68 -0.28
CA VAL A 15 1.16 -5.03 -0.29
C VAL A 15 2.63 -4.95 -0.68
N TYR A 16 3.49 -5.47 0.18
CA TYR A 16 4.93 -5.48 -0.04
C TYR A 16 5.49 -6.89 0.15
N ILE A 17 6.38 -7.32 -0.72
CA ILE A 17 7.12 -8.59 -0.58
C ILE A 17 8.60 -8.27 -0.41
N ASP A 18 9.15 -8.73 0.71
CA ASP A 18 10.58 -8.86 0.92
C ASP A 18 11.04 -10.18 0.30
N GLU A 19 11.59 -10.09 -0.91
CA GLU A 19 12.07 -11.27 -1.65
C GLU A 19 13.31 -11.91 -1.00
N ARG A 20 14.10 -11.14 -0.25
CA ARG A 20 15.33 -11.62 0.41
C ARG A 20 15.02 -12.48 1.64
N GLU A 21 14.06 -12.03 2.46
CA GLU A 21 13.68 -12.73 3.68
C GLU A 21 12.40 -13.56 3.51
N ARG A 22 11.85 -13.58 2.29
CA ARG A 22 10.68 -14.40 1.93
C ARG A 22 9.48 -14.07 2.81
N LEU A 23 9.18 -12.76 2.94
CA LEU A 23 8.07 -12.25 3.74
C LEU A 23 7.14 -11.37 2.91
N LEU A 24 5.84 -11.59 3.02
CA LEU A 24 4.84 -10.62 2.60
C LEU A 24 4.46 -9.77 3.80
N LEU A 25 4.40 -8.46 3.61
CA LEU A 25 4.03 -7.49 4.64
C LEU A 25 2.87 -6.61 4.16
N TYR A 26 2.00 -6.26 5.11
CA TYR A 26 0.94 -5.28 4.92
C TYR A 26 0.81 -4.42 6.16
N ALA A 27 1.13 -3.12 6.05
CA ALA A 27 1.03 -2.19 7.18
C ALA A 27 -0.42 -1.73 7.37
N LEU A 28 -0.99 -2.05 8.52
CA LEU A 28 -2.23 -1.52 9.05
C LEU A 28 -1.93 -0.28 9.93
N PRO A 29 -2.93 0.50 10.34
CA PRO A 29 -2.70 1.68 11.17
C PRO A 29 -2.00 1.43 12.51
N ASP A 30 -2.14 0.22 13.05
CA ASP A 30 -1.71 -0.16 14.40
C ASP A 30 -0.77 -1.37 14.45
N ARG A 31 -0.50 -1.99 13.33
CA ARG A 31 0.38 -3.17 13.24
C ARG A 31 0.79 -3.49 11.81
N VAL A 32 1.78 -4.36 11.68
CA VAL A 32 2.19 -4.92 10.39
C VAL A 32 1.78 -6.39 10.33
N VAL A 33 0.91 -6.73 9.38
CA VAL A 33 0.58 -8.12 9.04
C VAL A 33 1.77 -8.73 8.31
N GLN A 34 2.22 -9.91 8.74
CA GLN A 34 3.34 -10.61 8.13
C GLN A 34 2.97 -12.05 7.80
N ALA A 35 3.41 -12.52 6.64
CA ALA A 35 3.26 -13.91 6.23
C ALA A 35 4.53 -14.39 5.52
N ALA A 36 5.18 -15.42 6.08
CA ALA A 36 6.25 -16.11 5.38
C ALA A 36 5.71 -16.82 4.13
N GLU A 37 6.57 -17.05 3.16
CA GLU A 37 6.18 -17.81 1.98
C GLU A 37 5.61 -19.18 2.35
N GLY A 38 4.49 -19.52 1.71
CA GLY A 38 3.80 -20.78 1.98
C GLY A 38 2.92 -20.79 3.24
N THR A 39 2.90 -19.70 4.04
CA THR A 39 2.00 -19.58 5.19
C THR A 39 0.55 -19.72 4.72
N ALA A 40 -0.21 -20.64 5.36
CA ALA A 40 -1.61 -20.84 5.01
C ALA A 40 -2.46 -19.61 5.37
N LEU A 41 -3.51 -19.36 4.59
CA LEU A 41 -4.46 -18.26 4.86
C LEU A 41 -5.08 -18.36 6.26
N SER A 42 -5.36 -19.59 6.73
CA SER A 42 -5.91 -19.82 8.08
C SER A 42 -4.96 -19.49 9.22
N ASP A 43 -3.68 -19.38 8.93
CA ASP A 43 -2.64 -19.15 9.95
C ASP A 43 -2.32 -17.66 10.14
N VAL A 44 -2.95 -16.80 9.32
CA VAL A 44 -2.83 -15.34 9.45
C VAL A 44 -4.00 -14.82 10.28
N THR A 45 -3.71 -14.39 11.50
CA THR A 45 -4.73 -13.98 12.49
C THR A 45 -5.54 -12.75 12.08
N ASP A 46 -4.99 -11.93 11.19
CA ASP A 46 -5.60 -10.70 10.68
C ASP A 46 -6.60 -10.93 9.54
N LEU A 47 -6.77 -12.19 9.08
CA LEU A 47 -7.70 -12.53 8.02
C LEU A 47 -8.95 -13.20 8.60
N GLU A 48 -10.10 -12.57 8.40
CA GLU A 48 -11.39 -13.14 8.78
C GLU A 48 -11.88 -14.17 7.76
N ASN A 49 -12.72 -15.12 8.22
CA ASN A 49 -13.37 -16.15 7.38
C ASN A 49 -12.37 -17.00 6.58
N THR A 50 -11.22 -17.30 7.17
CA THR A 50 -10.17 -18.14 6.57
C THR A 50 -10.00 -19.49 7.22
N GLU A 51 -10.84 -19.85 8.20
CA GLU A 51 -10.77 -21.15 8.89
C GLU A 51 -10.75 -22.32 7.91
N GLY A 52 -9.76 -23.18 8.05
CA GLY A 52 -9.56 -24.35 7.20
C GLY A 52 -9.03 -24.06 5.79
N LYS A 53 -8.75 -22.81 5.43
CA LYS A 53 -8.12 -22.48 4.14
C LYS A 53 -6.63 -22.72 4.22
N THR A 54 -6.17 -23.84 3.71
CA THR A 54 -4.74 -24.25 3.71
C THR A 54 -3.94 -23.71 2.53
N ALA A 55 -4.58 -23.02 1.59
CA ALA A 55 -3.89 -22.39 0.48
C ALA A 55 -2.94 -21.28 1.00
N PRO A 56 -1.72 -21.15 0.44
CA PRO A 56 -0.76 -20.16 0.91
C PRO A 56 -1.24 -18.72 0.65
N VAL A 57 -0.85 -17.80 1.54
CA VAL A 57 -1.05 -16.36 1.34
C VAL A 57 -0.35 -15.90 0.07
N TRP A 58 0.89 -16.36 -0.08
CA TRP A 58 1.71 -16.10 -1.25
C TRP A 58 2.76 -17.19 -1.45
N TYR A 59 3.28 -17.29 -2.65
CA TYR A 59 4.37 -18.21 -3.02
C TYR A 59 5.12 -17.67 -4.23
N GLU A 60 6.33 -18.16 -4.44
CA GLU A 60 7.11 -17.92 -5.67
C GLU A 60 7.08 -19.13 -6.58
N GLN A 61 6.91 -18.90 -7.86
CA GLN A 61 7.06 -19.92 -8.89
C GLN A 61 7.74 -19.31 -10.12
N ASP A 62 8.81 -19.96 -10.56
CA ASP A 62 9.58 -19.56 -11.76
C ASP A 62 10.04 -18.08 -11.73
N GLY A 63 10.47 -17.58 -10.56
CA GLY A 63 10.91 -16.20 -10.36
C GLY A 63 9.79 -15.17 -10.31
N THR A 64 8.54 -15.60 -10.18
CA THR A 64 7.38 -14.72 -10.05
C THR A 64 6.69 -14.97 -8.72
N CYS A 65 6.53 -13.93 -7.92
CA CYS A 65 5.74 -13.98 -6.68
C CYS A 65 4.26 -13.86 -7.01
N TYR A 66 3.45 -14.74 -6.42
CA TYR A 66 2.00 -14.78 -6.54
C TYR A 66 1.32 -14.60 -5.20
N VAL A 67 0.35 -13.69 -5.13
CA VAL A 67 -0.43 -13.38 -3.93
C VAL A 67 -1.85 -13.93 -4.08
N SER A 68 -2.37 -14.49 -3.00
CA SER A 68 -3.74 -15.02 -2.95
C SER A 68 -4.77 -13.90 -3.16
N VAL A 69 -5.73 -14.16 -4.06
CA VAL A 69 -6.90 -13.28 -4.24
C VAL A 69 -7.66 -13.11 -2.91
N THR A 70 -7.77 -14.16 -2.11
CA THR A 70 -8.40 -14.09 -0.79
C THR A 70 -7.68 -13.12 0.15
N PHE A 71 -6.34 -13.09 0.13
CA PHE A 71 -5.58 -12.10 0.89
C PHE A 71 -5.83 -10.68 0.36
N VAL A 72 -5.73 -10.50 -0.95
CA VAL A 72 -5.93 -9.18 -1.57
C VAL A 72 -7.34 -8.64 -1.29
N SER A 73 -8.37 -9.48 -1.38
CA SER A 73 -9.77 -9.08 -1.14
C SER A 73 -10.06 -8.63 0.29
N HIS A 74 -9.23 -9.01 1.28
CA HIS A 74 -9.35 -8.50 2.65
C HIS A 74 -8.95 -7.03 2.80
N PHE A 75 -8.09 -6.55 1.90
CA PHE A 75 -7.45 -5.24 1.98
C PHE A 75 -7.75 -4.34 0.79
N THR A 76 -8.73 -4.72 -0.04
CA THR A 76 -9.14 -3.92 -1.21
C THR A 76 -10.65 -3.92 -1.35
N ASP A 77 -11.20 -2.77 -1.74
CA ASP A 77 -12.60 -2.64 -2.10
C ASP A 77 -12.82 -3.06 -3.56
N GLN A 78 -12.65 -4.35 -3.83
CA GLN A 78 -12.84 -4.92 -5.16
C GLN A 78 -13.48 -6.30 -5.07
N SER A 79 -14.34 -6.60 -6.03
CA SER A 79 -14.95 -7.92 -6.19
C SER A 79 -14.16 -8.76 -7.18
N PHE A 80 -14.04 -10.07 -6.90
CA PHE A 80 -13.30 -11.02 -7.72
C PHE A 80 -14.25 -12.13 -8.15
N GLN A 81 -14.39 -12.32 -9.47
CA GLN A 81 -15.22 -13.36 -10.04
C GLN A 81 -14.41 -14.25 -10.98
N PHE A 82 -14.32 -15.54 -10.65
CA PHE A 82 -13.58 -16.51 -11.43
C PHE A 82 -14.53 -17.40 -12.26
N PHE A 83 -14.16 -17.64 -13.53
CA PHE A 83 -14.82 -18.53 -14.47
C PHE A 83 -13.85 -19.60 -14.96
N GLU A 84 -14.23 -20.88 -14.89
CA GLU A 84 -13.30 -21.99 -15.19
C GLU A 84 -13.12 -22.28 -16.68
N ALA A 85 -14.14 -22.09 -17.50
CA ALA A 85 -14.09 -22.51 -18.89
C ALA A 85 -14.48 -21.38 -19.89
N PRO A 86 -13.53 -20.75 -20.55
CA PRO A 86 -12.09 -20.73 -20.30
C PRO A 86 -11.75 -20.01 -19.00
N GLY A 87 -10.60 -20.29 -18.40
CA GLY A 87 -10.15 -19.65 -17.16
C GLY A 87 -10.06 -18.12 -17.31
N ARG A 88 -10.89 -17.40 -16.54
CA ARG A 88 -10.95 -15.94 -16.53
C ARG A 88 -11.19 -15.44 -15.13
N LEU A 89 -10.57 -14.31 -14.79
CA LEU A 89 -10.82 -13.60 -13.56
C LEU A 89 -11.26 -12.18 -13.91
N TYR A 90 -12.43 -11.78 -13.41
CA TYR A 90 -12.87 -10.40 -13.42
C TYR A 90 -12.60 -9.76 -12.08
N ILE A 91 -12.12 -8.54 -12.13
CA ILE A 91 -11.87 -7.68 -10.97
C ILE A 91 -12.65 -6.41 -11.25
N ASP A 92 -13.69 -6.19 -10.47
CA ASP A 92 -14.57 -5.04 -10.59
C ASP A 92 -14.53 -4.23 -9.29
N ASP A 93 -14.86 -2.96 -9.36
CA ASP A 93 -15.14 -2.15 -8.18
C ASP A 93 -16.30 -2.76 -7.40
N SER A 94 -16.24 -2.72 -6.08
CA SER A 94 -17.26 -3.34 -5.23
C SER A 94 -18.48 -2.46 -5.02
N GLU A 95 -18.41 -1.18 -5.38
CA GLU A 95 -19.53 -0.24 -5.34
C GLU A 95 -19.72 0.48 -6.68
N GLY A 96 -20.94 0.92 -6.96
CA GLY A 96 -21.28 1.68 -8.14
C GLY A 96 -22.64 1.34 -8.72
N THR A 97 -22.79 1.55 -10.03
CA THR A 97 -24.01 1.22 -10.74
C THR A 97 -23.72 0.21 -11.85
N ARG A 98 -24.61 -0.79 -11.99
CA ARG A 98 -24.59 -1.75 -13.10
C ARG A 98 -25.80 -1.53 -13.99
N ARG A 99 -25.56 -1.40 -15.28
CA ARG A 99 -26.60 -1.37 -16.30
C ARG A 99 -26.85 -2.79 -16.75
N GLN A 100 -28.07 -3.28 -16.65
CA GLN A 100 -28.45 -4.64 -16.98
C GLN A 100 -29.58 -4.65 -17.99
N ALA A 101 -29.59 -5.66 -18.83
CA ALA A 101 -30.66 -5.92 -19.76
C ALA A 101 -30.88 -7.43 -19.90
N GLN A 102 -32.06 -7.82 -20.39
CA GLN A 102 -32.40 -9.20 -20.71
C GLN A 102 -32.28 -9.41 -22.22
N ILE A 103 -31.76 -10.55 -22.62
CA ILE A 103 -31.77 -10.99 -24.02
C ILE A 103 -33.20 -11.37 -24.41
N LEU A 104 -33.72 -10.76 -25.46
CA LEU A 104 -35.10 -10.94 -25.93
C LEU A 104 -35.29 -12.18 -26.81
N GLU A 105 -34.26 -12.56 -27.56
CA GLU A 105 -34.26 -13.71 -28.46
C GLU A 105 -32.89 -14.37 -28.49
N ASP A 106 -32.80 -15.64 -28.86
CA ASP A 106 -31.54 -16.36 -29.01
C ASP A 106 -30.60 -15.57 -29.97
N THR A 107 -29.42 -15.25 -29.50
CA THR A 107 -28.47 -14.43 -30.25
C THR A 107 -27.02 -14.81 -29.94
N GLN A 108 -26.08 -14.09 -30.56
CA GLN A 108 -24.65 -14.34 -30.47
C GLN A 108 -23.93 -13.12 -29.92
N VAL A 109 -23.14 -13.35 -28.88
CA VAL A 109 -22.14 -12.36 -28.44
C VAL A 109 -20.96 -12.45 -29.37
N ARG A 110 -20.58 -11.32 -29.98
CA ARG A 110 -19.52 -11.21 -30.96
C ARG A 110 -18.34 -10.41 -30.43
N ARG A 111 -17.16 -10.68 -30.98
CA ARG A 111 -15.93 -10.01 -30.56
C ARG A 111 -15.94 -8.50 -30.82
N LEU A 112 -16.56 -8.07 -31.89
CA LEU A 112 -16.74 -6.68 -32.29
C LEU A 112 -18.19 -6.44 -32.70
N GLY A 113 -18.66 -5.19 -32.67
CA GLY A 113 -20.00 -4.79 -33.16
C GLY A 113 -20.11 -4.96 -34.66
N GLY A 114 -20.59 -6.12 -35.10
CA GLY A 114 -20.80 -6.40 -36.53
C GLY A 114 -21.13 -7.86 -36.83
N ILE A 115 -22.05 -8.11 -37.75
CA ILE A 115 -22.53 -9.46 -38.12
C ILE A 115 -21.46 -10.38 -38.70
N LYS A 116 -20.34 -9.81 -39.17
CA LYS A 116 -19.21 -10.59 -39.73
C LYS A 116 -18.10 -10.85 -38.67
N SER A 117 -18.26 -10.31 -37.47
CA SER A 117 -17.31 -10.53 -36.38
C SER A 117 -17.41 -11.95 -35.85
N GLU A 118 -16.29 -12.44 -35.34
CA GLU A 118 -16.17 -13.74 -34.68
C GLU A 118 -17.20 -13.87 -33.55
N ILE A 119 -17.82 -15.05 -33.44
CA ILE A 119 -18.73 -15.39 -32.34
C ILE A 119 -17.89 -15.79 -31.13
N VAL A 120 -18.14 -15.15 -29.99
CA VAL A 120 -17.51 -15.45 -28.71
C VAL A 120 -18.30 -16.53 -27.97
N THR A 121 -19.63 -16.38 -27.91
CA THR A 121 -20.55 -17.34 -27.30
C THR A 121 -21.96 -17.13 -27.82
N ASP A 122 -22.79 -18.15 -27.72
CA ASP A 122 -24.24 -18.06 -27.90
C ASP A 122 -24.91 -17.69 -26.58
N VAL A 123 -25.98 -16.90 -26.62
CA VAL A 123 -26.83 -16.56 -25.48
C VAL A 123 -28.28 -16.77 -25.83
N THR A 124 -29.03 -17.27 -24.86
CA THR A 124 -30.47 -17.62 -25.08
C THR A 124 -31.39 -16.51 -24.60
N ALA A 125 -32.60 -16.48 -25.14
CA ALA A 125 -33.64 -15.58 -24.67
C ALA A 125 -33.87 -15.74 -23.16
N GLY A 126 -34.03 -14.65 -22.46
CA GLY A 126 -34.18 -14.59 -21.01
C GLY A 126 -32.90 -14.46 -20.21
N ALA A 127 -31.73 -14.68 -20.84
CA ALA A 127 -30.44 -14.47 -20.16
C ALA A 127 -30.23 -13.00 -19.76
N GLN A 128 -29.68 -12.77 -18.57
CA GLN A 128 -29.29 -11.43 -18.11
C GLN A 128 -27.88 -11.11 -18.62
N VAL A 129 -27.69 -9.87 -19.01
CA VAL A 129 -26.38 -9.34 -19.40
C VAL A 129 -26.16 -7.99 -18.75
N GLU A 130 -24.92 -7.72 -18.38
CA GLU A 130 -24.49 -6.39 -17.96
C GLU A 130 -24.05 -5.59 -19.19
N ILE A 131 -24.50 -4.36 -19.31
CA ILE A 131 -24.15 -3.45 -20.41
C ILE A 131 -22.93 -2.65 -19.97
N LEU A 132 -21.79 -2.89 -20.62
CA LEU A 132 -20.53 -2.21 -20.34
C LEU A 132 -20.40 -0.91 -21.13
N ASP A 133 -20.85 -0.92 -22.41
CA ASP A 133 -20.84 0.24 -23.28
C ASP A 133 -21.97 0.16 -24.29
N SER A 134 -22.44 1.30 -24.80
CA SER A 134 -23.53 1.37 -25.78
C SER A 134 -23.12 2.19 -26.98
N MET A 135 -23.34 1.60 -28.17
CA MET A 135 -23.13 2.22 -29.50
C MET A 135 -24.47 2.29 -30.25
N ASP A 136 -24.49 2.89 -31.43
CA ASP A 136 -25.73 3.14 -32.19
C ASP A 136 -26.55 1.85 -32.47
N GLU A 137 -25.91 0.76 -32.90
CA GLU A 137 -26.56 -0.50 -33.26
C GLU A 137 -26.14 -1.69 -32.38
N TRP A 138 -25.08 -1.56 -31.59
CA TRP A 138 -24.49 -2.62 -30.82
C TRP A 138 -24.20 -2.14 -29.41
N SER A 139 -24.35 -3.03 -28.42
CA SER A 139 -23.86 -2.79 -27.05
C SER A 139 -22.81 -3.83 -26.68
N GLN A 140 -21.75 -3.37 -26.00
CA GLN A 140 -20.81 -4.28 -25.35
C GLN A 140 -21.44 -4.79 -24.06
N VAL A 141 -21.47 -6.09 -23.94
CA VAL A 141 -22.09 -6.75 -22.80
C VAL A 141 -21.16 -7.75 -22.15
N ARG A 142 -21.38 -7.99 -20.85
CA ARG A 142 -20.84 -9.11 -20.09
C ARG A 142 -21.98 -10.08 -19.78
N THR A 143 -21.83 -11.33 -20.18
CA THR A 143 -22.79 -12.39 -19.87
C THR A 143 -22.63 -12.93 -18.46
N GLU A 144 -23.62 -13.61 -17.92
CA GLU A 144 -23.53 -14.30 -16.60
C GLU A 144 -22.36 -15.29 -16.53
N ASN A 145 -21.98 -15.89 -17.66
CA ASN A 145 -20.81 -16.77 -17.73
C ASN A 145 -19.49 -16.01 -17.96
N GLY A 146 -19.50 -14.69 -17.84
CA GLY A 146 -18.32 -13.85 -17.94
C GLY A 146 -17.74 -13.71 -19.35
N PHE A 147 -18.48 -13.90 -20.42
CA PHE A 147 -18.03 -13.54 -21.76
C PHE A 147 -18.30 -12.06 -22.02
N ILE A 148 -17.30 -11.36 -22.53
CA ILE A 148 -17.43 -9.97 -22.95
C ILE A 148 -17.42 -9.91 -24.48
N GLY A 149 -18.36 -9.18 -25.03
CA GLY A 149 -18.47 -8.96 -26.47
C GLY A 149 -19.68 -8.11 -26.80
N TYR A 150 -20.09 -8.10 -28.05
CA TYR A 150 -21.12 -7.21 -28.57
C TYR A 150 -22.36 -8.00 -28.97
N VAL A 151 -23.53 -7.49 -28.61
CA VAL A 151 -24.84 -7.91 -29.11
C VAL A 151 -25.55 -6.75 -29.77
N ARG A 152 -26.51 -7.04 -30.66
CA ARG A 152 -27.32 -5.99 -31.28
C ARG A 152 -28.30 -5.41 -30.26
N ASN A 153 -28.49 -4.10 -30.34
CA ASN A 153 -29.39 -3.38 -29.43
C ASN A 153 -30.85 -3.86 -29.55
N ASP A 154 -31.28 -4.28 -30.74
CA ASP A 154 -32.64 -4.81 -30.97
C ASP A 154 -32.89 -6.19 -30.30
N THR A 155 -31.83 -6.88 -29.84
CA THR A 155 -31.95 -8.12 -29.10
C THR A 155 -31.96 -7.92 -27.58
N LEU A 156 -31.85 -6.68 -27.10
CA LEU A 156 -31.84 -6.31 -25.68
C LEU A 156 -33.20 -5.73 -25.24
N SER A 157 -33.61 -6.07 -24.02
CA SER A 157 -34.70 -5.33 -23.34
C SER A 157 -34.31 -3.90 -23.01
N GLY A 158 -35.27 -3.13 -22.48
CA GLY A 158 -34.94 -1.85 -21.84
C GLY A 158 -33.96 -2.06 -20.68
N GLU A 159 -33.07 -1.10 -20.52
CA GLU A 159 -32.05 -1.14 -19.47
C GLU A 159 -32.63 -0.96 -18.07
N THR A 160 -32.09 -1.69 -17.12
CA THR A 160 -32.29 -1.49 -15.69
C THR A 160 -30.99 -1.10 -15.05
N VAL A 161 -30.99 -0.03 -14.25
CA VAL A 161 -29.82 0.39 -13.48
C VAL A 161 -29.99 -0.10 -12.05
N THR A 162 -29.00 -0.85 -11.57
CA THR A 162 -28.96 -1.33 -10.18
C THR A 162 -27.73 -0.74 -9.49
N GLU A 163 -27.98 -0.13 -8.34
CA GLU A 163 -26.88 0.28 -7.45
C GLU A 163 -26.42 -0.95 -6.63
N TYR A 164 -25.12 -1.04 -6.45
CA TYR A 164 -24.52 -2.04 -5.57
C TYR A 164 -23.51 -1.34 -4.66
N THR A 165 -23.43 -1.80 -3.42
CA THR A 165 -22.60 -1.22 -2.38
C THR A 165 -21.65 -2.27 -1.84
N SER A 166 -20.51 -1.81 -1.36
CA SER A 166 -19.53 -2.64 -0.69
C SER A 166 -19.74 -2.64 0.82
N ASP A 167 -19.47 -3.79 1.45
CA ASP A 167 -19.36 -3.89 2.90
C ASP A 167 -17.90 -3.68 3.37
N PHE A 168 -16.97 -3.40 2.44
CA PHE A 168 -15.57 -3.17 2.78
C PHE A 168 -15.44 -1.87 3.57
N VAL A 169 -14.74 -1.94 4.68
CA VAL A 169 -14.38 -0.78 5.49
C VAL A 169 -12.88 -0.56 5.37
N GLU A 170 -12.49 0.50 4.68
CA GLU A 170 -11.06 0.84 4.60
C GLU A 170 -10.53 1.17 6.00
N PRO A 171 -9.38 0.57 6.41
CA PRO A 171 -8.74 0.94 7.67
C PRO A 171 -8.44 2.44 7.70
N GLU A 172 -8.80 3.11 8.79
CA GLU A 172 -8.57 4.54 8.95
C GLU A 172 -7.09 4.80 9.28
N TYR A 173 -6.36 5.28 8.28
CA TYR A 173 -4.97 5.72 8.44
C TYR A 173 -4.97 7.18 8.88
N THR A 174 -4.78 7.38 10.18
CA THR A 174 -4.70 8.73 10.75
C THR A 174 -3.32 9.35 10.51
N SER A 175 -3.30 10.65 10.23
CA SER A 175 -2.07 11.44 10.27
C SER A 175 -2.16 12.42 11.44
N LEU A 176 -1.06 12.60 12.17
CA LEU A 176 -0.95 13.63 13.19
C LEU A 176 -0.89 14.98 12.49
N THR A 177 -2.00 15.69 12.44
CA THR A 177 -2.06 17.06 11.93
C THR A 177 -1.93 18.04 13.07
N LYS A 178 -1.19 19.12 12.86
CA LYS A 178 -1.08 20.22 13.80
C LYS A 178 -2.13 21.27 13.45
N ASP A 179 -2.61 21.99 14.44
CA ASP A 179 -3.53 23.13 14.29
C ASP A 179 -2.80 24.46 14.02
N TYR A 180 -1.50 24.39 13.78
CA TYR A 180 -0.62 25.50 13.44
C TYR A 180 0.32 25.13 12.29
N ASP A 181 0.87 26.13 11.61
CA ASP A 181 1.87 25.97 10.56
C ASP A 181 3.21 25.55 11.16
N ILE A 182 3.75 24.42 10.69
CA ILE A 182 5.06 23.94 11.14
C ILE A 182 6.15 24.81 10.53
N CYS A 183 6.89 25.50 11.39
CA CYS A 183 8.10 26.23 11.02
C CYS A 183 9.32 25.49 11.60
N LEU A 184 9.81 24.52 10.83
CA LEU A 184 10.93 23.66 11.21
C LEU A 184 12.25 24.26 10.77
N VAL A 185 13.26 24.16 11.63
CA VAL A 185 14.65 24.45 11.30
C VAL A 185 15.53 23.26 11.65
N TRP A 186 16.56 23.04 10.85
CA TRP A 186 17.60 22.08 11.16
C TRP A 186 18.69 22.71 12.02
N HIS A 187 19.08 22.02 13.09
CA HIS A 187 20.27 22.33 13.86
C HIS A 187 21.35 21.31 13.54
N GLN A 188 22.40 21.72 12.87
CA GLN A 188 23.50 20.86 12.50
C GLN A 188 24.38 20.58 13.71
N VAL A 189 24.39 19.34 14.18
CA VAL A 189 25.13 18.87 15.36
C VAL A 189 26.19 17.89 14.89
N PHE A 190 27.47 18.23 15.07
CA PHE A 190 28.61 17.39 14.68
C PHE A 190 29.22 16.64 15.87
N SER A 191 29.01 17.18 17.08
CA SER A 191 29.50 16.61 18.33
C SER A 191 28.52 16.86 19.48
N SER A 192 28.66 16.15 20.58
CA SER A 192 27.81 16.35 21.76
C SER A 192 27.92 17.79 22.33
N ASP A 193 29.07 18.46 22.12
CA ASP A 193 29.28 19.84 22.59
C ASP A 193 28.38 20.84 21.87
N ASP A 194 28.04 20.59 20.59
CA ASP A 194 27.22 21.50 19.77
C ASP A 194 25.76 21.55 20.29
N ASN A 195 25.31 20.56 21.06
CA ASN A 195 24.01 20.61 21.70
C ASN A 195 23.86 21.82 22.66
N ASN A 196 24.95 22.32 23.22
CA ASN A 196 24.93 23.48 24.11
C ASN A 196 24.65 24.80 23.38
N ASP A 197 24.76 24.83 22.05
CA ASP A 197 24.56 26.04 21.24
C ASP A 197 23.07 26.38 21.04
N LEU A 198 22.15 25.48 21.35
CA LEU A 198 20.70 25.67 21.16
C LEU A 198 20.21 26.99 21.70
N SER A 199 20.58 27.35 22.94
CA SER A 199 20.12 28.57 23.59
C SER A 199 20.51 29.82 22.84
N SER A 200 21.77 29.90 22.36
CA SER A 200 22.28 31.02 21.60
C SER A 200 21.67 31.15 20.20
N LEU A 201 21.42 30.01 19.52
CA LEU A 201 20.76 29.97 18.20
C LEU A 201 19.32 30.48 18.28
N LEU A 202 18.61 30.15 19.36
CA LEU A 202 17.23 30.57 19.56
C LEU A 202 17.06 32.04 19.98
N GLU A 203 18.09 32.71 20.45
CA GLU A 203 18.00 34.13 20.78
C GLU A 203 17.68 35.01 19.56
N GLU A 204 18.18 34.65 18.39
CA GLU A 204 17.97 35.36 17.13
C GLU A 204 16.83 34.81 16.28
N ALA A 205 16.38 33.55 16.53
CA ALA A 205 15.33 32.93 15.79
C ALA A 205 13.95 33.53 16.11
N ARG A 206 13.09 33.61 15.09
CA ARG A 206 11.71 34.07 15.26
C ARG A 206 10.78 33.20 14.46
N GLY A 207 9.64 32.84 15.07
CA GLY A 207 8.59 32.05 14.42
C GLY A 207 8.88 30.57 14.28
N VAL A 208 10.00 30.09 14.79
CA VAL A 208 10.33 28.66 14.83
C VAL A 208 9.49 27.99 15.91
N ASN A 209 8.91 26.87 15.61
CA ASN A 209 8.13 26.03 16.54
C ASN A 209 8.57 24.56 16.57
N THR A 210 9.44 24.17 15.64
CA THR A 210 9.97 22.81 15.54
C THR A 210 11.45 22.86 15.19
N ILE A 211 12.29 22.10 15.89
CA ILE A 211 13.70 21.99 15.61
C ILE A 211 14.10 20.54 15.35
N ALA A 212 14.88 20.32 14.30
CA ALA A 212 15.37 19.01 13.93
C ALA A 212 16.90 18.95 14.04
N PRO A 213 17.46 18.52 15.17
CA PRO A 213 18.90 18.33 15.30
C PRO A 213 19.36 17.09 14.53
N THR A 214 20.52 17.21 13.86
CA THR A 214 21.09 16.11 13.06
C THR A 214 21.80 15.09 13.96
N TRP A 215 21.03 14.32 14.68
CA TRP A 215 21.52 13.46 15.78
C TRP A 215 21.83 12.04 15.39
N PHE A 216 21.11 11.50 14.39
CA PHE A 216 21.22 10.09 14.04
C PHE A 216 21.80 9.95 12.64
N SER A 217 22.79 9.06 12.49
CA SER A 217 23.37 8.72 11.19
C SER A 217 23.53 7.20 11.08
N LEU A 218 23.04 6.59 9.99
CA LEU A 218 23.22 5.15 9.78
C LEU A 218 24.67 4.74 9.93
N SER A 219 24.96 3.72 10.73
CA SER A 219 26.33 3.30 11.07
C SER A 219 26.75 1.98 10.44
N ASP A 220 25.79 1.13 10.09
CA ASP A 220 26.02 -0.16 9.44
C ASP A 220 24.82 -0.59 8.57
N ASN A 221 24.92 -1.76 7.96
CA ASN A 221 23.86 -2.33 7.11
C ASN A 221 22.83 -3.17 7.90
N GLU A 222 22.89 -3.18 9.21
CA GLU A 222 22.03 -3.99 10.09
C GLU A 222 20.92 -3.15 10.77
N GLY A 223 20.78 -1.87 10.39
CA GLY A 223 19.76 -0.97 10.95
C GLY A 223 20.20 -0.23 12.22
N ASN A 224 21.51 -0.19 12.50
CA ASN A 224 22.06 0.60 13.58
C ASN A 224 22.43 2.02 13.10
N PHE A 225 22.50 2.94 14.06
CA PHE A 225 22.92 4.33 13.81
C PHE A 225 23.78 4.85 14.97
N THR A 226 24.58 5.85 14.72
CA THR A 226 25.22 6.65 15.77
C THR A 226 24.26 7.71 16.28
N SER A 227 24.36 8.09 17.56
CA SER A 227 23.46 9.05 18.20
C SER A 227 24.25 10.14 18.92
N LEU A 228 23.82 11.38 18.73
CA LEU A 228 24.24 12.57 19.49
C LEU A 228 23.06 13.16 20.30
N ALA A 229 21.97 12.40 20.44
CA ALA A 229 20.76 12.85 21.13
C ALA A 229 21.06 13.20 22.60
N ASP A 230 20.43 14.26 23.09
CA ASP A 230 20.64 14.82 24.41
C ASP A 230 19.31 15.25 25.04
N THR A 231 18.97 14.64 26.17
CA THR A 231 17.72 14.92 26.88
C THR A 231 17.64 16.35 27.39
N SER A 232 18.78 16.94 27.81
CA SER A 232 18.79 18.32 28.31
C SER A 232 18.54 19.34 27.20
N TYR A 233 18.92 19.00 25.95
CA TYR A 233 18.57 19.77 24.78
C TYR A 233 17.05 19.76 24.55
N VAL A 234 16.42 18.58 24.62
CA VAL A 234 14.96 18.43 24.47
C VAL A 234 14.22 19.23 25.56
N GLU A 235 14.63 19.09 26.83
CA GLU A 235 14.07 19.87 27.92
C GLU A 235 14.17 21.37 27.67
N THR A 236 15.34 21.86 27.23
CA THR A 236 15.57 23.29 26.91
C THR A 236 14.70 23.78 25.76
N ALA A 237 14.49 22.94 24.73
CA ALA A 237 13.61 23.26 23.60
C ALA A 237 12.14 23.33 24.04
N HIS A 238 11.68 22.35 24.83
CA HIS A 238 10.33 22.30 25.38
C HIS A 238 10.02 23.49 26.30
N GLU A 239 10.96 23.91 27.15
CA GLU A 239 10.81 25.12 27.99
C GLU A 239 10.57 26.37 27.15
N ARG A 240 11.00 26.38 25.89
CA ARG A 240 10.79 27.48 24.93
C ARG A 240 9.60 27.25 23.99
N GLY A 241 8.84 26.17 24.19
CA GLY A 241 7.67 25.83 23.40
C GLY A 241 7.97 25.30 22.01
N LEU A 242 9.15 24.68 21.81
CA LEU A 242 9.56 24.06 20.56
C LEU A 242 9.37 22.55 20.63
N GLU A 243 8.88 21.93 19.55
CA GLU A 243 8.98 20.49 19.34
C GLU A 243 10.38 20.12 18.84
N VAL A 244 10.86 18.93 19.23
CA VAL A 244 12.15 18.37 18.80
C VAL A 244 11.93 17.12 17.98
N TRP A 245 12.29 17.17 16.70
CA TRP A 245 12.22 16.04 15.77
C TRP A 245 13.65 15.56 15.46
N GLY A 246 14.09 14.46 16.09
CA GLY A 246 15.42 13.92 15.86
C GLY A 246 15.63 13.53 14.39
N LEU A 247 16.62 14.15 13.72
CA LEU A 247 16.89 13.85 12.32
C LEU A 247 17.78 12.62 12.22
N ILE A 248 17.38 11.70 11.33
CA ILE A 248 18.19 10.57 10.88
C ILE A 248 18.57 10.72 9.41
N ASP A 249 19.86 10.54 9.10
CA ASP A 249 20.42 10.59 7.76
C ASP A 249 21.03 9.26 7.30
N ASN A 250 21.28 9.16 5.97
CA ASN A 250 21.97 8.07 5.30
C ASN A 250 23.32 8.52 4.66
N PHE A 251 23.99 9.51 5.25
CA PHE A 251 25.15 10.14 4.63
C PHE A 251 26.45 9.36 4.79
N ASN A 252 26.47 8.34 5.65
CA ASN A 252 27.60 7.44 5.80
C ASN A 252 27.83 6.62 4.52
N LYS A 253 28.93 6.89 3.83
CA LYS A 253 29.25 6.27 2.53
C LYS A 253 29.62 4.78 2.62
N ASP A 254 29.92 4.30 3.82
CA ASP A 254 30.25 2.90 4.08
C ASP A 254 28.98 2.07 4.33
N VAL A 255 27.81 2.71 4.41
CA VAL A 255 26.50 2.08 4.62
C VAL A 255 25.68 2.14 3.34
N SER A 256 25.13 1.00 2.95
CA SER A 256 24.20 0.91 1.83
C SER A 256 22.76 1.06 2.28
N THR A 257 22.14 2.18 1.93
CA THR A 257 20.70 2.40 2.21
C THR A 257 19.84 1.28 1.64
N TYR A 258 20.21 0.72 0.48
CA TYR A 258 19.53 -0.45 -0.10
C TYR A 258 19.64 -1.68 0.82
N GLU A 259 20.83 -2.00 1.35
CA GLU A 259 21.00 -3.16 2.25
C GLU A 259 20.20 -2.99 3.54
N VAL A 260 20.17 -1.79 4.12
CA VAL A 260 19.39 -1.48 5.32
C VAL A 260 17.89 -1.60 5.06
N LEU A 261 17.39 -1.07 3.95
CA LEU A 261 15.95 -0.96 3.74
C LEU A 261 15.32 -2.14 2.99
N SER A 262 16.10 -2.94 2.27
CA SER A 262 15.56 -4.06 1.45
C SER A 262 15.26 -5.34 2.24
N ARG A 263 15.65 -5.41 3.52
CA ARG A 263 15.38 -6.55 4.41
C ARG A 263 14.44 -6.14 5.53
N THR A 264 13.49 -6.97 5.84
CA THR A 264 12.54 -6.75 6.94
C THR A 264 13.25 -6.70 8.30
N SER A 265 14.21 -7.62 8.54
CA SER A 265 14.95 -7.67 9.79
C SER A 265 15.71 -6.38 10.10
N THR A 266 16.39 -5.81 9.09
CA THR A 266 17.18 -4.57 9.28
C THR A 266 16.29 -3.33 9.37
N ARG A 267 15.16 -3.28 8.65
CA ARG A 267 14.15 -2.22 8.83
C ARG A 267 13.53 -2.28 10.22
N THR A 268 13.15 -3.48 10.69
CA THR A 268 12.60 -3.66 12.05
C THR A 268 13.59 -3.18 13.09
N ALA A 269 14.87 -3.56 13.00
CA ALA A 269 15.89 -3.09 13.92
C ALA A 269 16.03 -1.56 13.90
N LEU A 270 16.01 -0.95 12.71
CA LEU A 270 16.09 0.51 12.57
C LEU A 270 14.87 1.20 13.20
N VAL A 271 13.65 0.70 12.95
CA VAL A 271 12.41 1.23 13.54
C VAL A 271 12.43 1.11 15.05
N GLU A 272 12.77 -0.06 15.59
CA GLU A 272 12.85 -0.29 17.04
C GLU A 272 13.89 0.61 17.70
N ASN A 273 15.09 0.73 17.12
CA ASN A 273 16.16 1.58 17.63
C ASN A 273 15.76 3.08 17.61
N LEU A 274 15.12 3.56 16.54
CA LEU A 274 14.64 4.94 16.44
C LEU A 274 13.53 5.23 17.44
N THR A 275 12.56 4.31 17.55
CA THR A 275 11.47 4.43 18.52
C THR A 275 12.00 4.49 19.94
N GLN A 276 12.95 3.62 20.28
CA GLN A 276 13.56 3.61 21.61
C GLN A 276 14.33 4.91 21.89
N ALA A 277 15.13 5.39 20.93
CA ALA A 277 15.85 6.66 21.06
C ALA A 277 14.89 7.85 21.23
N ALA A 278 13.78 7.87 20.49
CA ALA A 278 12.76 8.90 20.63
C ALA A 278 12.13 8.90 22.03
N LEU A 279 11.78 7.73 22.53
CA LEU A 279 11.19 7.57 23.88
C LEU A 279 12.19 7.96 24.99
N ASP A 280 13.44 7.49 24.88
CA ASP A 280 14.48 7.74 25.89
C ASP A 280 14.83 9.25 26.02
N CYS A 281 14.80 9.97 24.91
CA CYS A 281 15.08 11.40 24.90
C CYS A 281 13.85 12.30 25.03
N GLY A 282 12.63 11.74 24.89
CA GLY A 282 11.39 12.52 24.90
C GLY A 282 11.18 13.35 23.65
N LEU A 283 11.53 12.81 22.46
CA LEU A 283 11.34 13.49 21.18
C LEU A 283 9.85 13.56 20.82
N ASP A 284 9.47 14.62 20.10
CA ASP A 284 8.12 14.81 19.57
C ASP A 284 7.93 14.15 18.19
N GLY A 285 9.03 13.79 17.53
CA GLY A 285 9.01 13.15 16.22
C GLY A 285 10.37 12.73 15.71
N ILE A 286 10.35 12.08 14.55
CA ILE A 286 11.55 11.71 13.79
C ILE A 286 11.48 12.44 12.43
N ASN A 287 12.56 13.11 12.06
CA ASN A 287 12.77 13.68 10.73
C ASN A 287 13.65 12.74 9.91
N VAL A 288 13.11 12.09 8.89
CA VAL A 288 13.87 11.18 8.03
C VAL A 288 14.45 11.94 6.86
N ASP A 289 15.77 12.11 6.82
CA ASP A 289 16.52 12.83 5.80
C ASP A 289 17.40 11.86 4.99
N PHE A 290 16.75 10.94 4.28
CA PHE A 290 17.44 9.99 3.39
C PHE A 290 17.54 10.57 1.99
N GLU A 291 18.76 10.86 1.57
CA GLU A 291 19.05 11.48 0.27
C GLU A 291 19.54 10.47 -0.77
N SER A 292 19.56 10.94 -2.02
CA SER A 292 20.13 10.21 -3.17
C SER A 292 19.54 8.80 -3.36
N LEU A 293 18.25 8.62 -3.01
CA LEU A 293 17.57 7.33 -3.17
C LEU A 293 17.43 6.97 -4.64
N THR A 294 17.92 5.81 -5.01
CA THR A 294 17.77 5.24 -6.35
C THR A 294 16.38 4.60 -6.52
N ALA A 295 15.98 4.34 -7.77
CA ALA A 295 14.65 3.81 -8.07
C ALA A 295 14.39 2.42 -7.43
N ASP A 296 15.43 1.62 -7.24
CA ASP A 296 15.38 0.31 -6.58
C ASP A 296 15.22 0.42 -5.05
N VAL A 297 15.70 1.51 -4.43
CA VAL A 297 15.50 1.78 -3.00
C VAL A 297 14.09 2.30 -2.71
N GLY A 298 13.47 2.99 -3.66
CA GLY A 298 12.19 3.69 -3.46
C GLY A 298 11.09 2.85 -2.81
N PRO A 299 10.77 1.64 -3.31
CA PRO A 299 9.75 0.77 -2.69
C PRO A 299 10.08 0.37 -1.24
N HIS A 300 11.35 0.13 -0.94
CA HIS A 300 11.83 -0.23 0.39
C HIS A 300 11.76 0.97 1.35
N PHE A 301 12.06 2.17 0.88
CA PHE A 301 11.91 3.40 1.65
C PHE A 301 10.44 3.66 2.01
N VAL A 302 9.53 3.51 1.03
CA VAL A 302 8.09 3.65 1.31
C VAL A 302 7.63 2.63 2.35
N GLN A 303 8.13 1.39 2.27
CA GLN A 303 7.79 0.36 3.25
C GLN A 303 8.38 0.68 4.65
N PHE A 304 9.61 1.18 4.72
CA PHE A 304 10.22 1.66 5.97
C PHE A 304 9.38 2.75 6.63
N ILE A 305 8.92 3.76 5.86
CA ILE A 305 8.07 4.83 6.42
C ILE A 305 6.73 4.26 6.92
N ARG A 306 6.15 3.28 6.23
CA ARG A 306 4.92 2.61 6.72
C ARG A 306 5.15 1.87 8.04
N GLU A 307 6.27 1.16 8.17
CA GLU A 307 6.64 0.44 9.39
C GLU A 307 6.96 1.40 10.55
N LEU A 308 7.61 2.52 10.25
CA LEU A 308 7.93 3.55 11.25
C LEU A 308 6.67 4.31 11.73
N SER A 309 5.61 4.35 10.93
CA SER A 309 4.37 5.08 11.27
C SER A 309 3.37 4.25 12.09
N VAL A 310 3.60 2.95 12.26
CA VAL A 310 2.81 2.05 13.10
C VAL A 310 3.22 2.16 14.57
#